data_4d64662eac7a1464e1d0f4fde18a734f
#
_entry.id   4d64662eac7a1464e1d0f4fde18a734f
#
_cell.length_a   1.000
_cell.length_b   1.000
_cell.length_c   1.000
_cell.angle_alpha   90.00
_cell.angle_beta   90.00
_cell.angle_gamma   90.00
#
_symmetry.space_group_name_H-M   'P 1'
#
loop_
_entity.id
_entity.type
_entity.pdbx_description
1 polymer ?
#
loop_
_entity_poly.entity_id
_entity_poly.type
_entity_poly.pdbx_seq_one_letter_code
_entity_poly.pdbx_strand_id
1 'polypeptide(L)'
;TVQGAINIYNAILGSPSTPFNIEVSRFVMNGKVIFAMFGLPGAALAFYKTALPKNKKKTAALMIAIVVPCILSGITEPLEYSFLFIAPILYVFHALMAGLAYALTYILQFNVAGSASFGGPLLSLIFNGIMGAAKGSNWQVILFLGPIYFVVYYFVFKFIILKKGLKTPGREEESDDEAEKAPKTVISDLIPAIVEAVGGDNNIKSVEAC
;
A
#
# COMPACT_ATOMS: atom_id res chain seq x y z
N THR A 1 14.71 -29.85 14.02
CA THR A 1 13.26 -29.57 13.93
C THR A 1 13.07 -28.09 13.65
N VAL A 2 12.35 -27.75 12.57
CA VAL A 2 12.02 -26.35 12.25
C VAL A 2 10.88 -25.92 13.16
N GLN A 3 11.05 -24.79 13.88
CA GLN A 3 10.06 -24.28 14.81
C GLN A 3 9.60 -22.87 14.39
N GLY A 4 8.35 -22.53 14.67
CA GLY A 4 7.73 -21.25 14.32
C GLY A 4 7.11 -21.26 12.93
N ALA A 5 5.91 -20.66 12.82
CA ALA A 5 5.10 -20.70 11.59
C ALA A 5 5.86 -20.14 10.36
N ILE A 6 6.57 -19.03 10.51
CA ILE A 6 7.34 -18.41 9.41
C ILE A 6 8.49 -19.30 8.96
N ASN A 7 9.22 -19.94 9.88
CA ASN A 7 10.32 -20.84 9.53
C ASN A 7 9.80 -22.11 8.84
N ILE A 8 8.68 -22.65 9.31
CA ILE A 8 8.02 -23.79 8.68
C ILE A 8 7.56 -23.40 7.26
N TYR A 9 6.96 -22.21 7.11
CA TYR A 9 6.53 -21.72 5.81
C TYR A 9 7.70 -21.53 4.84
N ASN A 10 8.82 -20.97 5.30
CA ASN A 10 10.04 -20.84 4.50
C ASN A 10 10.60 -22.20 4.07
N ALA A 11 10.56 -23.20 4.95
CA ALA A 11 10.96 -24.55 4.60
C ALA A 11 10.03 -25.17 3.52
N ILE A 12 8.71 -24.89 3.61
CA ILE A 12 7.75 -25.28 2.58
C ILE A 12 8.05 -24.56 1.25
N LEU A 13 8.36 -23.27 1.27
CA LEU A 13 8.72 -22.52 0.06
C LEU A 13 9.96 -23.12 -0.62
N GLY A 14 10.99 -23.44 0.15
CA GLY A 14 12.24 -24.02 -0.35
C GLY A 14 12.13 -25.48 -0.81
N SER A 15 11.06 -26.20 -0.47
CA SER A 15 10.84 -27.57 -0.88
C SER A 15 9.99 -27.67 -2.15
N PRO A 16 10.47 -28.30 -3.24
CA PRO A 16 9.69 -28.42 -4.47
C PRO A 16 8.42 -29.29 -4.33
N SER A 17 8.45 -30.27 -3.45
CA SER A 17 7.41 -31.31 -3.33
C SER A 17 6.46 -31.13 -2.16
N THR A 18 6.78 -30.24 -1.20
CA THR A 18 5.95 -30.08 -0.02
C THR A 18 4.76 -29.16 -0.34
N PRO A 19 3.51 -29.63 -0.19
CA PRO A 19 2.33 -28.81 -0.44
C PRO A 19 2.21 -27.68 0.58
N PHE A 20 1.55 -26.59 0.17
CA PHE A 20 1.19 -25.53 1.10
C PHE A 20 0.19 -26.04 2.14
N ASN A 21 0.33 -25.49 3.35
CA ASN A 21 -0.58 -25.78 4.45
C ASN A 21 -1.13 -24.48 5.00
N ILE A 22 -2.45 -24.30 4.93
CA ILE A 22 -3.13 -23.07 5.36
C ILE A 22 -2.94 -22.83 6.87
N GLU A 23 -2.83 -23.86 7.68
CA GLU A 23 -2.58 -23.72 9.13
C GLU A 23 -1.22 -23.09 9.44
N VAL A 24 -0.30 -23.15 8.50
CA VAL A 24 1.00 -22.48 8.58
C VAL A 24 0.95 -21.15 7.84
N SER A 25 0.41 -21.13 6.61
CA SER A 25 0.42 -19.96 5.75
C SER A 25 -0.55 -18.86 6.20
N ARG A 26 -1.51 -19.15 7.09
CA ARG A 26 -2.38 -18.13 7.69
C ARG A 26 -1.63 -17.06 8.50
N PHE A 27 -0.42 -17.39 8.96
CA PHE A 27 0.44 -16.43 9.68
C PHE A 27 1.29 -15.55 8.76
N VAL A 28 1.22 -15.76 7.44
CA VAL A 28 1.86 -14.89 6.45
C VAL A 28 0.82 -13.97 5.79
N MET A 29 1.28 -13.04 4.96
CA MET A 29 0.48 -11.91 4.53
C MET A 29 -0.47 -12.20 3.35
N ASN A 30 -1.19 -13.33 3.34
CA ASN A 30 -2.12 -13.70 2.26
C ASN A 30 -3.20 -12.63 2.01
N GLY A 31 -3.83 -12.13 3.07
CA GLY A 31 -4.84 -11.06 2.96
C GLY A 31 -4.28 -9.78 2.36
N LYS A 32 -2.99 -9.46 2.64
CA LYS A 32 -2.32 -8.28 2.08
C LYS A 32 -2.24 -8.35 0.56
N VAL A 33 -2.06 -9.53 -0.02
CA VAL A 33 -2.04 -9.70 -1.49
C VAL A 33 -3.35 -9.19 -2.10
N ILE A 34 -4.48 -9.47 -1.47
CA ILE A 34 -5.80 -9.06 -1.97
C ILE A 34 -6.00 -7.55 -1.86
N PHE A 35 -5.86 -6.98 -0.64
CA PHE A 35 -6.19 -5.57 -0.48
C PHE A 35 -5.13 -4.63 -1.06
N ALA A 36 -3.84 -5.01 -1.09
CA ALA A 36 -2.80 -4.17 -1.68
C ALA A 36 -2.85 -4.15 -3.21
N MET A 37 -3.18 -5.28 -3.86
CA MET A 37 -3.28 -5.34 -5.32
C MET A 37 -4.60 -4.81 -5.88
N PHE A 38 -5.67 -4.85 -5.12
CA PHE A 38 -7.01 -4.53 -5.63
C PHE A 38 -7.74 -3.50 -4.77
N GLY A 39 -7.81 -3.70 -3.46
CA GLY A 39 -8.55 -2.78 -2.58
C GLY A 39 -7.98 -1.36 -2.64
N LEU A 40 -6.72 -1.19 -2.31
CA LEU A 40 -6.07 0.11 -2.28
C LEU A 40 -6.00 0.79 -3.65
N PRO A 41 -5.74 0.11 -4.79
CA PRO A 41 -5.92 0.70 -6.11
C PRO A 41 -7.35 1.16 -6.41
N GLY A 42 -8.36 0.45 -5.89
CA GLY A 42 -9.76 0.92 -5.93
C GLY A 42 -9.98 2.23 -5.18
N ALA A 43 -9.38 2.35 -3.98
CA ALA A 43 -9.38 3.59 -3.20
C ALA A 43 -8.67 4.74 -3.95
N ALA A 44 -7.49 4.47 -4.52
CA ALA A 44 -6.73 5.44 -5.32
C ALA A 44 -7.53 5.94 -6.53
N LEU A 45 -8.25 5.05 -7.22
CA LEU A 45 -9.15 5.44 -8.29
C LEU A 45 -10.30 6.33 -7.77
N ALA A 46 -10.82 6.07 -6.58
CA ALA A 46 -11.84 6.91 -5.96
C ALA A 46 -11.30 8.32 -5.68
N PHE A 47 -10.08 8.45 -5.15
CA PHE A 47 -9.42 9.77 -4.98
C PHE A 47 -9.29 10.51 -6.30
N TYR A 48 -8.77 9.87 -7.34
CA TYR A 48 -8.66 10.47 -8.67
C TYR A 48 -10.01 10.92 -9.23
N LYS A 49 -11.05 10.08 -9.12
CA LYS A 49 -12.39 10.40 -9.66
C LYS A 49 -13.10 11.50 -8.89
N THR A 50 -12.83 11.65 -7.60
CA THR A 50 -13.42 12.68 -6.74
C THR A 50 -12.58 13.96 -6.68
N ALA A 51 -11.36 13.98 -7.20
CA ALA A 51 -10.49 15.13 -7.25
C ALA A 51 -11.11 16.31 -8.03
N LEU A 52 -10.82 17.52 -7.57
CA LEU A 52 -11.24 18.75 -8.27
C LEU A 52 -10.60 18.81 -9.66
N PRO A 53 -11.28 19.39 -10.67
CA PRO A 53 -10.77 19.41 -12.04
C PRO A 53 -9.34 19.99 -12.15
N LYS A 54 -9.04 21.05 -11.39
CA LYS A 54 -7.72 21.69 -11.34
C LYS A 54 -6.61 20.76 -10.81
N ASN A 55 -6.95 19.86 -9.89
CA ASN A 55 -5.99 18.96 -9.23
C ASN A 55 -5.87 17.59 -9.87
N LYS A 56 -6.70 17.25 -10.88
CA LYS A 56 -6.77 15.89 -11.45
C LYS A 56 -5.43 15.34 -11.95
N LYS A 57 -4.64 16.16 -12.65
CA LYS A 57 -3.33 15.72 -13.17
C LYS A 57 -2.36 15.40 -12.03
N LYS A 58 -2.28 16.29 -11.03
CA LYS A 58 -1.44 16.13 -9.84
C LYS A 58 -1.85 14.88 -9.05
N THR A 59 -3.16 14.71 -8.83
CA THR A 59 -3.71 13.54 -8.14
C THR A 59 -3.45 12.25 -8.89
N ALA A 60 -3.60 12.24 -10.22
CA ALA A 60 -3.30 11.06 -11.03
C ALA A 60 -1.83 10.64 -10.89
N ALA A 61 -0.90 11.59 -11.03
CA ALA A 61 0.53 11.32 -10.88
C ALA A 61 0.86 10.78 -9.47
N LEU A 62 0.32 11.41 -8.42
CA LEU A 62 0.48 10.96 -7.05
C LEU A 62 -0.07 9.53 -6.85
N MET A 63 -1.29 9.26 -7.29
CA MET A 63 -1.91 7.94 -7.12
C MET A 63 -1.13 6.86 -7.87
N ILE A 64 -0.64 7.12 -9.07
CA ILE A 64 0.20 6.17 -9.80
C ILE A 64 1.50 5.91 -9.03
N ALA A 65 2.17 6.96 -8.55
CA ALA A 65 3.44 6.85 -7.84
C ALA A 65 3.34 5.99 -6.56
N ILE A 66 2.20 6.01 -5.86
CA ILE A 66 2.00 5.23 -4.63
C ILE A 66 1.33 3.87 -4.86
N VAL A 67 0.52 3.72 -5.90
CA VAL A 67 -0.13 2.43 -6.24
C VAL A 67 0.86 1.44 -6.83
N VAL A 68 1.81 1.89 -7.64
CA VAL A 68 2.80 1.00 -8.25
C VAL A 68 3.64 0.27 -7.19
N PRO A 69 4.29 0.94 -6.22
CA PRO A 69 4.98 0.26 -5.11
C PRO A 69 4.04 -0.60 -4.26
N CYS A 70 2.79 -0.18 -4.07
CA CYS A 70 1.80 -0.95 -3.33
C CYS A 70 1.56 -2.33 -3.97
N ILE A 71 1.36 -2.38 -5.28
CA ILE A 71 1.15 -3.62 -6.03
C ILE A 71 2.43 -4.45 -6.12
N LEU A 72 3.56 -3.81 -6.45
CA LEU A 72 4.82 -4.52 -6.68
C LEU A 72 5.45 -5.02 -5.38
N SER A 73 5.59 -4.14 -4.40
CA SER A 73 6.37 -4.37 -3.17
C SER A 73 5.49 -4.54 -1.93
N GLY A 74 4.19 -4.23 -2.01
CA GLY A 74 3.30 -4.24 -0.86
C GLY A 74 3.54 -3.09 0.13
N ILE A 75 4.16 -1.99 -0.32
CA ILE A 75 4.32 -0.77 0.47
C ILE A 75 2.98 -0.02 0.42
N THR A 76 2.15 -0.20 1.44
CA THR A 76 0.78 0.32 1.48
C THR A 76 0.68 1.66 2.22
N GLU A 77 1.65 1.94 3.06
CA GLU A 77 1.68 3.05 4.01
C GLU A 77 1.48 4.43 3.36
N PRO A 78 2.11 4.78 2.22
CA PRO A 78 1.90 6.09 1.62
C PRO A 78 0.44 6.33 1.22
N LEU A 79 -0.25 5.28 0.76
CA LEU A 79 -1.67 5.38 0.43
C LEU A 79 -2.54 5.40 1.68
N GLU A 80 -2.26 4.55 2.65
CA GLU A 80 -3.00 4.49 3.92
C GLU A 80 -2.90 5.81 4.68
N TYR A 81 -1.71 6.40 4.78
CA TYR A 81 -1.52 7.70 5.44
C TYR A 81 -2.21 8.85 4.71
N SER A 82 -2.40 8.74 3.40
CA SER A 82 -3.11 9.76 2.63
C SER A 82 -4.58 9.95 3.08
N PHE A 83 -5.16 8.97 3.78
CA PHE A 83 -6.53 9.07 4.30
C PHE A 83 -6.65 8.81 5.80
N LEU A 84 -5.66 8.22 6.46
CA LEU A 84 -5.69 7.94 7.89
C LEU A 84 -5.97 9.21 8.72
N PHE A 85 -5.24 10.28 8.45
CA PHE A 85 -5.33 11.52 9.22
C PHE A 85 -6.45 12.44 8.74
N ILE A 86 -6.74 12.45 7.45
CA ILE A 86 -7.73 13.35 6.84
C ILE A 86 -9.15 12.79 6.94
N ALA A 87 -9.27 11.48 6.86
CA ALA A 87 -10.55 10.77 6.78
C ALA A 87 -10.52 9.45 7.56
N PRO A 88 -10.41 9.47 8.90
CA PRO A 88 -10.28 8.27 9.72
C PRO A 88 -11.36 7.21 9.47
N ILE A 89 -12.55 7.61 9.06
CA ILE A 89 -13.64 6.68 8.72
C ILE A 89 -13.29 5.78 7.53
N LEU A 90 -12.52 6.28 6.56
CA LEU A 90 -12.02 5.48 5.44
C LEU A 90 -10.99 4.47 5.92
N TYR A 91 -10.18 4.86 6.92
CA TYR A 91 -9.22 3.95 7.53
C TYR A 91 -9.89 2.84 8.32
N VAL A 92 -10.94 3.16 9.10
CA VAL A 92 -11.75 2.13 9.80
C VAL A 92 -12.34 1.13 8.81
N PHE A 93 -12.90 1.62 7.70
CA PHE A 93 -13.38 0.74 6.64
C PHE A 93 -12.25 -0.12 6.06
N HIS A 94 -11.10 0.48 5.77
CA HIS A 94 -9.92 -0.25 5.26
C HIS A 94 -9.47 -1.34 6.24
N ALA A 95 -9.37 -1.04 7.53
CA ALA A 95 -8.96 -2.00 8.56
C ALA A 95 -9.93 -3.20 8.65
N LEU A 96 -11.24 -2.94 8.58
CA LEU A 96 -12.26 -4.01 8.55
C LEU A 96 -12.13 -4.88 7.30
N MET A 97 -11.96 -4.26 6.13
CA MET A 97 -11.76 -4.98 4.87
C MET A 97 -10.44 -5.75 4.84
N ALA A 98 -9.37 -5.20 5.42
CA ALA A 98 -8.10 -5.92 5.56
C ALA A 98 -8.27 -7.17 6.43
N GLY A 99 -8.91 -7.05 7.60
CA GLY A 99 -9.24 -8.21 8.44
C GLY A 99 -10.10 -9.24 7.70
N LEU A 100 -11.11 -8.79 6.95
CA LEU A 100 -11.94 -9.67 6.12
C LEU A 100 -11.12 -10.36 5.02
N ALA A 101 -10.14 -9.68 4.41
CA ALA A 101 -9.25 -10.30 3.44
C ALA A 101 -8.46 -11.47 4.03
N TYR A 102 -7.92 -11.30 5.24
CA TYR A 102 -7.25 -12.41 5.93
C TYR A 102 -8.21 -13.57 6.24
N ALA A 103 -9.41 -13.28 6.71
CA ALA A 103 -10.41 -14.32 6.98
C ALA A 103 -10.82 -15.08 5.70
N LEU A 104 -11.10 -14.36 4.62
CA LEU A 104 -11.48 -14.98 3.35
C LEU A 104 -10.34 -15.79 2.72
N THR A 105 -9.11 -15.30 2.77
CA THR A 105 -7.95 -16.05 2.26
C THR A 105 -7.70 -17.32 3.05
N TYR A 106 -7.97 -17.32 4.36
CA TYR A 106 -7.93 -18.54 5.17
C TYR A 106 -9.02 -19.52 4.76
N ILE A 107 -10.28 -19.08 4.69
CA ILE A 107 -11.43 -19.94 4.33
C ILE A 107 -11.25 -20.54 2.93
N LEU A 108 -10.78 -19.74 1.98
CA LEU A 108 -10.60 -20.15 0.58
C LEU A 108 -9.26 -20.83 0.32
N GLN A 109 -8.49 -21.11 1.37
CA GLN A 109 -7.20 -21.82 1.26
C GLN A 109 -6.20 -21.13 0.30
N PHE A 110 -6.19 -19.81 0.28
CA PHE A 110 -5.34 -19.00 -0.59
C PHE A 110 -3.92 -18.90 0.00
N ASN A 111 -2.96 -19.59 -0.62
CA ASN A 111 -1.58 -19.75 -0.14
C ASN A 111 -0.59 -19.12 -1.14
N VAL A 112 -0.58 -17.81 -1.22
CA VAL A 112 0.18 -17.08 -2.26
C VAL A 112 1.28 -16.19 -1.68
N ALA A 113 1.10 -15.68 -0.46
CA ALA A 113 2.04 -14.73 0.12
C ALA A 113 3.45 -15.31 0.24
N GLY A 114 4.44 -14.45 0.04
CA GLY A 114 5.83 -14.76 0.38
C GLY A 114 6.06 -14.73 1.89
N SER A 115 7.26 -15.09 2.32
CA SER A 115 7.67 -14.89 3.71
C SER A 115 7.66 -13.40 4.06
N ALA A 116 7.35 -13.09 5.30
CA ALA A 116 7.00 -11.74 5.80
C ALA A 116 7.97 -10.61 5.46
N SER A 117 9.19 -10.89 5.02
CA SER A 117 10.22 -9.87 4.83
C SER A 117 10.41 -9.38 3.38
N PHE A 118 10.14 -10.21 2.37
CA PHE A 118 10.46 -9.89 0.98
C PHE A 118 9.52 -10.61 0.02
N GLY A 119 8.45 -10.01 -0.32
CA GLY A 119 7.57 -10.53 -1.34
C GLY A 119 6.41 -9.59 -1.54
N GLY A 120 6.59 -8.66 -2.48
CA GLY A 120 5.49 -7.83 -2.90
C GLY A 120 4.32 -8.69 -3.39
N PRO A 121 3.11 -8.19 -3.30
CA PRO A 121 1.92 -8.93 -3.66
C PRO A 121 1.97 -9.53 -5.06
N LEU A 122 2.40 -8.75 -6.06
CA LEU A 122 2.51 -9.21 -7.44
C LEU A 122 3.58 -10.29 -7.62
N LEU A 123 4.75 -10.10 -7.03
CA LEU A 123 5.83 -11.10 -7.10
C LEU A 123 5.44 -12.39 -6.40
N SER A 124 4.78 -12.28 -5.24
CA SER A 124 4.26 -13.45 -4.52
C SER A 124 3.20 -14.19 -5.34
N LEU A 125 2.31 -13.46 -6.01
CA LEU A 125 1.31 -14.08 -6.90
C LEU A 125 1.97 -14.84 -8.05
N ILE A 126 3.02 -14.29 -8.65
CA ILE A 126 3.73 -14.97 -9.75
C ILE A 126 4.47 -16.21 -9.24
N PHE A 127 5.38 -16.03 -8.26
CA PHE A 127 6.29 -17.10 -7.86
C PHE A 127 5.62 -18.15 -6.97
N ASN A 128 4.87 -17.74 -5.96
CA ASN A 128 4.25 -18.69 -5.02
C ASN A 128 2.83 -19.08 -5.46
N GLY A 129 2.11 -18.17 -6.11
CA GLY A 129 0.76 -18.42 -6.60
C GLY A 129 0.77 -19.27 -7.88
N ILE A 130 1.12 -18.66 -9.01
CA ILE A 130 1.00 -19.27 -10.33
C ILE A 130 2.03 -20.39 -10.50
N MET A 131 3.31 -20.11 -10.24
CA MET A 131 4.36 -21.14 -10.34
C MET A 131 4.26 -22.18 -9.23
N GLY A 132 3.72 -21.83 -8.07
CA GLY A 132 3.43 -22.73 -6.95
C GLY A 132 2.08 -23.46 -7.04
N ALA A 133 1.38 -23.42 -8.16
CA ALA A 133 0.05 -24.01 -8.31
C ALA A 133 0.01 -25.51 -7.97
N ALA A 134 1.04 -26.25 -8.36
CA ALA A 134 1.18 -27.68 -8.06
C ALA A 134 1.28 -27.97 -6.55
N LYS A 135 1.64 -26.98 -5.73
CA LYS A 135 1.72 -27.09 -4.26
C LYS A 135 0.41 -26.73 -3.57
N GLY A 136 -0.66 -26.45 -4.32
CA GLY A 136 -1.97 -26.10 -3.75
C GLY A 136 -2.06 -24.63 -3.31
N SER A 137 -1.56 -23.70 -4.12
CA SER A 137 -1.60 -22.25 -3.82
C SER A 137 -3.00 -21.67 -3.86
N ASN A 138 -3.93 -22.27 -4.62
CA ASN A 138 -5.28 -21.77 -4.90
C ASN A 138 -5.32 -20.31 -5.40
N TRP A 139 -4.30 -19.92 -6.18
CA TRP A 139 -4.13 -18.55 -6.66
C TRP A 139 -5.33 -18.03 -7.45
N GLN A 140 -6.13 -18.92 -8.06
CA GLN A 140 -7.31 -18.56 -8.84
C GLN A 140 -8.36 -17.78 -8.05
N VAL A 141 -8.36 -17.89 -6.73
CA VAL A 141 -9.23 -17.13 -5.81
C VAL A 141 -9.09 -15.63 -6.06
N ILE A 142 -7.90 -15.15 -6.44
CA ILE A 142 -7.66 -13.73 -6.70
C ILE A 142 -8.47 -13.19 -7.87
N LEU A 143 -8.79 -14.04 -8.86
CA LEU A 143 -9.56 -13.65 -10.04
C LEU A 143 -11.00 -13.22 -9.72
N PHE A 144 -11.53 -13.72 -8.61
CA PHE A 144 -12.85 -13.36 -8.12
C PHE A 144 -12.78 -12.36 -6.98
N LEU A 145 -11.96 -12.65 -5.98
CA LEU A 145 -11.88 -11.83 -4.78
C LEU A 145 -11.25 -10.47 -5.05
N GLY A 146 -10.24 -10.42 -5.92
CA GLY A 146 -9.58 -9.18 -6.31
C GLY A 146 -10.52 -8.13 -6.90
N PRO A 147 -11.23 -8.43 -8.01
CA PRO A 147 -12.18 -7.49 -8.60
C PRO A 147 -13.29 -7.05 -7.63
N ILE A 148 -13.78 -7.95 -6.76
CA ILE A 148 -14.76 -7.59 -5.72
C ILE A 148 -14.18 -6.56 -4.78
N TYR A 149 -12.95 -6.77 -4.28
CA TYR A 149 -12.28 -5.81 -3.41
C TYR A 149 -12.07 -4.46 -4.09
N PHE A 150 -11.62 -4.46 -5.34
CA PHE A 150 -11.43 -3.23 -6.12
C PHE A 150 -12.74 -2.43 -6.22
N VAL A 151 -13.82 -3.09 -6.61
CA VAL A 151 -15.14 -2.47 -6.79
C VAL A 151 -15.69 -1.95 -5.46
N VAL A 152 -15.62 -2.74 -4.41
CA VAL A 152 -16.11 -2.37 -3.06
C VAL A 152 -15.33 -1.15 -2.55
N TYR A 153 -14.00 -1.17 -2.60
CA TYR A 153 -13.19 -0.02 -2.18
C TYR A 153 -13.50 1.23 -2.99
N TYR A 154 -13.56 1.10 -4.31
CA TYR A 154 -13.86 2.24 -5.19
C TYR A 154 -15.19 2.90 -4.84
N PHE A 155 -16.25 2.13 -4.75
CA PHE A 155 -17.57 2.70 -4.50
C PHE A 155 -17.75 3.22 -3.09
N VAL A 156 -17.26 2.50 -2.08
CA VAL A 156 -17.37 2.93 -0.67
C VAL A 156 -16.54 4.19 -0.43
N PHE A 157 -15.28 4.24 -0.89
CA PHE A 157 -14.46 5.44 -0.78
C PHE A 157 -15.11 6.62 -1.49
N LYS A 158 -15.49 6.46 -2.75
CA LYS A 158 -16.17 7.51 -3.53
C LYS A 158 -17.43 8.02 -2.83
N PHE A 159 -18.26 7.11 -2.35
CA PHE A 159 -19.51 7.47 -1.66
C PHE A 159 -19.24 8.27 -0.38
N ILE A 160 -18.35 7.79 0.48
CA ILE A 160 -18.04 8.45 1.75
C ILE A 160 -17.39 9.82 1.51
N ILE A 161 -16.44 9.92 0.56
CA ILE A 161 -15.78 11.17 0.21
C ILE A 161 -16.78 12.22 -0.23
N LEU A 162 -17.67 11.86 -1.15
CA LEU A 162 -18.67 12.79 -1.68
C LEU A 162 -19.75 13.13 -0.65
N LYS A 163 -20.27 12.14 0.08
CA LYS A 163 -21.32 12.35 1.07
C LYS A 163 -20.88 13.22 2.25
N LYS A 164 -19.63 13.05 2.69
CA LYS A 164 -19.08 13.80 3.84
C LYS A 164 -18.27 15.04 3.42
N GLY A 165 -18.10 15.30 2.12
CA GLY A 165 -17.31 16.41 1.64
C GLY A 165 -15.84 16.38 2.09
N LEU A 166 -15.24 15.18 2.20
CA LEU A 166 -13.90 15.02 2.76
C LEU A 166 -12.84 15.67 1.86
N LYS A 167 -11.89 16.37 2.46
CA LYS A 167 -10.76 17.02 1.78
C LYS A 167 -9.60 16.01 1.57
N THR A 168 -9.92 14.90 0.91
CA THR A 168 -8.94 13.88 0.54
C THR A 168 -8.02 14.35 -0.58
N PRO A 169 -6.90 13.64 -0.89
CA PRO A 169 -5.97 14.04 -1.93
C PRO A 169 -6.66 14.45 -3.23
N GLY A 170 -6.35 15.65 -3.70
CA GLY A 170 -6.96 16.27 -4.89
C GLY A 170 -8.25 17.05 -4.63
N ARG A 171 -8.78 17.05 -3.41
CA ARG A 171 -9.94 17.86 -3.00
C ARG A 171 -9.57 19.03 -2.09
N GLU A 172 -8.28 19.26 -1.92
CA GLU A 172 -7.75 20.43 -1.23
C GLU A 172 -8.10 21.68 -2.04
N GLU A 173 -8.72 22.65 -1.40
CA GLU A 173 -8.81 24.00 -1.92
C GLU A 173 -7.47 24.65 -1.57
N GLU A 174 -6.57 24.76 -2.54
CA GLU A 174 -5.45 25.67 -2.38
C GLU A 174 -6.05 27.06 -2.20
N SER A 175 -5.89 27.64 -1.02
CA SER A 175 -6.02 29.08 -0.88
C SER A 175 -4.93 29.68 -1.77
N ASP A 176 -5.32 30.58 -2.68
CA ASP A 176 -4.36 31.29 -3.56
C ASP A 176 -3.24 31.97 -2.75
N ASP A 177 -3.45 32.18 -1.45
CA ASP A 177 -2.47 32.65 -0.46
C ASP A 177 -1.35 31.65 -0.10
N GLU A 178 -1.53 30.34 -0.27
CA GLU A 178 -0.46 29.35 0.02
C GLU A 178 0.43 29.06 -1.19
N ALA A 179 -0.08 29.22 -2.40
CA ALA A 179 0.74 29.15 -3.61
C ALA A 179 1.71 30.35 -3.71
N GLU A 180 1.33 31.50 -3.12
CA GLU A 180 2.19 32.69 -3.05
C GLU A 180 3.08 32.72 -1.80
N LYS A 181 2.75 31.91 -0.77
CA LYS A 181 3.49 31.78 0.49
C LYS A 181 4.34 30.54 0.62
N ALA A 182 4.37 29.63 -0.36
CA ALA A 182 5.49 28.72 -0.45
C ALA A 182 6.74 29.61 -0.62
N PRO A 183 7.63 29.70 0.38
CA PRO A 183 8.78 30.57 0.24
C PRO A 183 9.49 30.09 -1.02
N LYS A 184 9.61 30.96 -2.02
CA LYS A 184 10.61 30.86 -3.08
C LYS A 184 11.99 31.10 -2.45
N THR A 185 12.19 30.53 -1.28
CA THR A 185 13.50 30.52 -0.64
C THR A 185 14.30 29.58 -1.49
N VAL A 186 15.10 30.15 -2.36
CA VAL A 186 16.06 29.39 -3.16
C VAL A 186 16.84 28.56 -2.14
N ILE A 187 17.04 27.26 -2.41
CA ILE A 187 17.75 26.35 -1.48
C ILE A 187 19.05 27.01 -1.01
N SER A 188 19.71 27.80 -1.88
CA SER A 188 20.89 28.61 -1.53
C SER A 188 20.70 29.55 -0.34
N ASP A 189 19.49 30.10 -0.12
CA ASP A 189 19.22 31.03 0.98
C ASP A 189 18.99 30.31 2.32
N LEU A 190 18.65 29.02 2.26
CA LEU A 190 18.50 28.16 3.45
C LEU A 190 19.82 27.54 3.92
N ILE A 191 20.81 27.40 3.02
CA ILE A 191 22.09 26.76 3.34
C ILE A 191 22.76 27.42 4.55
N PRO A 192 22.92 28.76 4.64
CA PRO A 192 23.54 29.39 5.80
C PRO A 192 22.83 29.10 7.12
N ALA A 193 21.49 29.18 7.12
CA ALA A 193 20.69 28.91 8.30
C ALA A 193 20.76 27.44 8.74
N ILE A 194 20.82 26.50 7.78
CA ILE A 194 20.99 25.06 8.06
C ILE A 194 22.38 24.81 8.66
N VAL A 195 23.43 25.37 8.06
CA VAL A 195 24.81 25.24 8.55
C VAL A 195 24.94 25.79 9.96
N GLU A 196 24.35 26.95 10.24
CA GLU A 196 24.32 27.55 11.59
C GLU A 196 23.56 26.67 12.59
N ALA A 197 22.40 26.13 12.19
CA ALA A 197 21.58 25.27 13.03
C ALA A 197 22.27 23.95 13.43
N VAL A 198 23.17 23.42 12.59
CA VAL A 198 23.95 22.23 12.89
C VAL A 198 25.30 22.54 13.59
N GLY A 199 25.51 23.78 14.00
CA GLY A 199 26.69 24.18 14.79
C GLY A 199 27.84 24.80 13.98
N GLY A 200 27.57 25.23 12.75
CA GLY A 200 28.51 25.91 11.86
C GLY A 200 29.45 24.97 11.10
N ASP A 201 30.22 25.53 10.18
CA ASP A 201 31.11 24.78 9.28
C ASP A 201 32.10 23.87 10.02
N ASN A 202 32.56 24.28 11.20
CA ASN A 202 33.52 23.52 11.99
C ASN A 202 32.94 22.25 12.61
N ASN A 203 31.62 22.12 12.65
CA ASN A 203 30.92 20.93 13.20
C ASN A 203 30.56 19.91 12.11
N ILE A 204 30.67 20.25 10.83
CA ILE A 204 30.38 19.39 9.71
C ILE A 204 31.64 18.64 9.31
N LYS A 205 31.63 17.31 9.46
CA LYS A 205 32.79 16.45 9.13
C LYS A 205 32.75 15.94 7.68
N SER A 206 31.58 15.67 7.16
CA SER A 206 31.40 15.22 5.78
C SER A 206 29.95 15.51 5.32
N VAL A 207 29.80 15.71 4.03
CA VAL A 207 28.49 15.84 3.38
C VAL A 207 28.44 14.77 2.29
N GLU A 208 27.46 13.87 2.39
CA GLU A 208 27.25 12.81 1.40
C GLU A 208 25.88 13.00 0.75
N ALA A 209 25.82 12.88 -0.57
CA ALA A 209 24.56 12.86 -1.31
C ALA A 209 24.07 11.42 -1.43
N CYS A 210 22.83 11.19 -1.03
CA CYS A 210 22.13 9.90 -1.20
C CYS A 210 21.44 9.81 -2.56
#